data_77d3fe4b04dcde7c984130dd2f3e801a
#
_entry.id   77d3fe4b04dcde7c984130dd2f3e801a
#
_cell.length_a   1.000
_cell.length_b   1.000
_cell.length_c   1.000
_cell.angle_alpha   90.00
_cell.angle_beta   90.00
_cell.angle_gamma   90.00
#
_symmetry.space_group_name_H-M   'P 1'
#
loop_
_entity.id
_entity.type
_entity.pdbx_description
1 polymer ?
#
loop_
_entity_poly.entity_id
_entity_poly.type
_entity_poly.pdbx_seq_one_letter_code
_entity_poly.pdbx_strand_id
1 'polypeptide(L)'
;MGPEPTDSWGDAGLLSAEQERVGRLRPESWRPDPSPLVVAAAFVAFAPGEAGPGHAGDRAWVGAVAVREGMVTGSRTAPPVPGVVVRGHAGGRYVPGLLAVREGAMTVKALAALEARVGRPDVVMLDATGRDHPRRCGLAVHVGWVLDVPTIGVTHRLLTDRDRPVPALDRRGQAEPINIDGEAVAAWVCTADGARPVVVHAGWRTDVGVAVEVALRTSDVVRTPEPLREARRLAREARSMAGGGWDGYGPAL
;
A
#
# COMPACT_ATOMS: atom_id res chain seq x y z
N MET A 1 -19.79 -7.90 -5.03
CA MET A 1 -19.09 -7.80 -6.33
C MET A 1 -18.74 -6.33 -6.48
N GLY A 2 -17.46 -5.98 -6.23
CA GLY A 2 -16.97 -4.62 -6.40
C GLY A 2 -17.09 -4.19 -7.87
N PRO A 3 -17.00 -2.88 -8.17
CA PRO A 3 -17.00 -2.41 -9.54
C PRO A 3 -15.82 -3.02 -10.30
N GLU A 4 -16.05 -3.33 -11.58
CA GLU A 4 -14.96 -3.70 -12.50
C GLU A 4 -13.77 -2.72 -12.37
N PRO A 5 -12.50 -3.18 -12.50
CA PRO A 5 -11.34 -2.31 -12.54
C PRO A 5 -11.60 -1.24 -13.58
N THR A 6 -11.75 -0.02 -13.14
CA THR A 6 -12.35 1.03 -13.95
C THR A 6 -11.39 1.50 -15.04
N ASP A 7 -11.90 1.74 -16.24
CA ASP A 7 -11.22 2.44 -17.35
C ASP A 7 -10.66 3.81 -16.91
N SER A 8 -11.09 4.30 -15.74
CA SER A 8 -10.65 5.55 -15.12
C SER A 8 -9.14 5.60 -14.82
N TRP A 9 -8.49 4.46 -14.60
CA TRP A 9 -7.07 4.47 -14.23
C TRP A 9 -6.11 4.78 -15.38
N GLY A 10 -6.59 4.76 -16.61
CA GLY A 10 -5.85 5.24 -17.78
C GLY A 10 -6.04 6.73 -18.07
N ASP A 11 -7.02 7.39 -17.42
CA ASP A 11 -7.36 8.79 -17.65
C ASP A 11 -7.37 9.60 -16.35
N ALA A 12 -6.56 10.67 -16.29
CA ALA A 12 -6.42 11.49 -15.10
C ALA A 12 -7.71 12.26 -14.72
N GLY A 13 -8.52 12.64 -15.69
CA GLY A 13 -9.78 13.34 -15.47
C GLY A 13 -10.84 12.40 -14.89
N LEU A 14 -11.02 11.23 -15.50
CA LEU A 14 -11.93 10.20 -15.01
C LEU A 14 -11.53 9.72 -13.63
N LEU A 15 -10.22 9.47 -13.40
CA LEU A 15 -9.71 9.10 -12.08
C LEU A 15 -9.99 10.19 -11.04
N SER A 16 -9.78 11.46 -11.35
CA SER A 16 -10.05 12.55 -10.41
C SER A 16 -11.51 12.60 -9.99
N ALA A 17 -12.43 12.50 -10.95
CA ALA A 17 -13.87 12.46 -10.69
C ALA A 17 -14.26 11.23 -9.83
N GLU A 18 -13.68 10.08 -10.12
CA GLU A 18 -13.91 8.88 -9.34
C GLU A 18 -13.35 9.02 -7.91
N GLN A 19 -12.14 9.57 -7.73
CA GLN A 19 -11.57 9.84 -6.43
C GLN A 19 -12.46 10.77 -5.59
N GLU A 20 -13.04 11.81 -6.19
CA GLU A 20 -14.00 12.70 -5.50
C GLU A 20 -15.26 11.94 -5.06
N ARG A 21 -15.81 11.10 -5.93
CA ARG A 21 -16.97 10.28 -5.62
C ARG A 21 -16.69 9.28 -4.50
N VAL A 22 -15.62 8.49 -4.61
CA VAL A 22 -15.22 7.47 -3.63
C VAL A 22 -14.80 8.12 -2.31
N GLY A 23 -14.11 9.25 -2.36
CA GLY A 23 -13.67 10.01 -1.19
C GLY A 23 -14.82 10.52 -0.30
N ARG A 24 -16.03 10.66 -0.84
CA ARG A 24 -17.24 11.03 -0.08
C ARG A 24 -17.90 9.83 0.63
N LEU A 25 -17.59 8.62 0.20
CA LEU A 25 -18.15 7.40 0.82
C LEU A 25 -17.59 7.22 2.23
N ARG A 26 -18.48 6.80 3.15
CA ARG A 26 -18.15 6.52 4.55
C ARG A 26 -18.64 5.11 4.90
N PRO A 27 -17.99 4.07 4.35
CA PRO A 27 -18.33 2.70 4.73
C PRO A 27 -18.04 2.48 6.22
N GLU A 28 -18.76 1.53 6.81
CA GLU A 28 -18.49 1.10 8.18
C GLU A 28 -17.03 0.66 8.32
N SER A 29 -16.39 1.10 9.41
CA SER A 29 -15.01 0.73 9.71
C SER A 29 -14.95 -0.73 10.16
N TRP A 30 -14.17 -1.51 9.44
CA TRP A 30 -13.78 -2.86 9.87
C TRP A 30 -13.00 -2.78 11.18
N ARG A 31 -13.14 -3.80 12.02
CA ARG A 31 -12.38 -3.94 13.27
C ARG A 31 -11.54 -5.20 13.21
N PRO A 32 -10.24 -5.12 13.58
CA PRO A 32 -9.39 -6.31 13.65
C PRO A 32 -9.90 -7.29 14.69
N ASP A 33 -9.87 -8.57 14.34
CA ASP A 33 -10.09 -9.64 15.30
C ASP A 33 -8.89 -9.71 16.27
N PRO A 34 -9.06 -10.11 17.54
CA PRO A 34 -7.97 -10.39 18.46
C PRO A 34 -7.04 -11.52 18.00
N SER A 35 -7.52 -12.41 17.13
CA SER A 35 -6.70 -13.48 16.52
C SER A 35 -5.62 -12.93 15.60
N PRO A 36 -4.55 -13.72 15.30
CA PRO A 36 -3.50 -13.29 14.39
C PRO A 36 -4.01 -12.92 13.00
N LEU A 37 -3.77 -11.68 12.58
CA LEU A 37 -4.20 -11.14 11.30
C LEU A 37 -3.41 -11.72 10.12
N VAL A 38 -4.08 -11.86 8.98
CA VAL A 38 -3.45 -12.04 7.68
C VAL A 38 -3.45 -10.71 6.96
N VAL A 39 -2.28 -10.08 6.87
CA VAL A 39 -2.09 -8.78 6.24
C VAL A 39 -1.45 -8.96 4.87
N ALA A 40 -2.18 -8.60 3.82
CA ALA A 40 -1.58 -8.53 2.48
C ALA A 40 -0.90 -7.18 2.27
N ALA A 41 0.16 -7.17 1.47
CA ALA A 41 0.79 -5.93 1.03
C ALA A 41 1.25 -6.04 -0.43
N ALA A 42 1.31 -4.90 -1.12
CA ALA A 42 1.86 -4.82 -2.46
C ALA A 42 2.86 -3.65 -2.59
N PHE A 43 3.87 -3.86 -3.42
CA PHE A 43 4.87 -2.86 -3.76
C PHE A 43 5.24 -2.93 -5.24
N VAL A 44 5.40 -1.76 -5.87
CA VAL A 44 5.76 -1.63 -7.29
C VAL A 44 7.23 -1.23 -7.40
N ALA A 45 8.03 -2.02 -8.12
CA ALA A 45 9.40 -1.73 -8.46
C ALA A 45 9.52 -1.46 -9.97
N PHE A 46 9.91 -0.25 -10.37
CA PHE A 46 10.16 0.11 -11.76
C PHE A 46 11.55 -0.31 -12.21
N ALA A 47 11.75 -0.48 -13.51
CA ALA A 47 13.03 -0.77 -14.11
C ALA A 47 14.08 0.33 -13.76
N PRO A 48 15.38 0.01 -13.70
CA PRO A 48 16.41 1.00 -13.51
C PRO A 48 16.32 2.10 -14.58
N GLY A 49 16.34 3.38 -14.16
CA GLY A 49 16.16 4.53 -15.04
C GLY A 49 14.70 4.93 -15.31
N GLU A 50 13.73 4.04 -15.03
CA GLU A 50 12.29 4.29 -15.21
C GLU A 50 11.59 4.65 -13.87
N ALA A 51 12.34 4.73 -12.78
CA ALA A 51 11.85 5.19 -11.47
C ALA A 51 11.72 6.73 -11.44
N GLY A 52 11.01 7.24 -10.43
CA GLY A 52 10.73 8.68 -10.28
C GLY A 52 9.47 9.11 -11.00
N PRO A 53 9.42 10.30 -11.63
CA PRO A 53 8.24 10.75 -12.36
C PRO A 53 7.85 9.83 -13.50
N GLY A 54 8.82 9.26 -14.21
CA GLY A 54 8.66 8.27 -15.25
C GLY A 54 7.68 8.66 -16.37
N HIS A 55 7.25 7.65 -17.13
CA HIS A 55 6.36 7.80 -18.28
C HIS A 55 5.31 6.67 -18.28
N ALA A 56 4.29 6.81 -19.12
CA ALA A 56 3.45 5.68 -19.48
C ALA A 56 4.30 4.60 -20.17
N GLY A 57 4.01 3.34 -19.89
CA GLY A 57 4.75 2.22 -20.46
C GLY A 57 6.03 1.83 -19.71
N ASP A 58 6.46 2.56 -18.68
CA ASP A 58 7.61 2.15 -17.85
C ASP A 58 7.39 0.74 -17.28
N ARG A 59 8.41 -0.11 -17.39
CA ARG A 59 8.34 -1.50 -16.95
C ARG A 59 8.33 -1.62 -15.45
N ALA A 60 7.45 -2.47 -14.93
CA ALA A 60 7.27 -2.64 -13.50
C ALA A 60 7.10 -4.11 -13.08
N TRP A 61 7.52 -4.40 -11.86
CA TRP A 61 7.29 -5.65 -11.14
C TRP A 61 6.54 -5.34 -9.86
N VAL A 62 5.37 -5.94 -9.70
CA VAL A 62 4.58 -5.80 -8.48
C VAL A 62 4.74 -7.06 -7.66
N GLY A 63 5.37 -6.94 -6.50
CA GLY A 63 5.37 -8.00 -5.48
C GLY A 63 4.16 -7.82 -4.58
N ALA A 64 3.33 -8.84 -4.46
CA ALA A 64 2.25 -8.90 -3.46
C ALA A 64 2.48 -10.11 -2.56
N VAL A 65 2.33 -9.93 -1.24
CA VAL A 65 2.57 -10.96 -0.22
C VAL A 65 1.45 -10.99 0.81
N ALA A 66 1.28 -12.13 1.47
CA ALA A 66 0.38 -12.28 2.63
C ALA A 66 1.23 -12.71 3.84
N VAL A 67 1.29 -11.85 4.86
CA VAL A 67 2.02 -12.09 6.10
C VAL A 67 1.02 -12.33 7.22
N ARG A 68 1.15 -13.44 7.93
CA ARG A 68 0.40 -13.68 9.16
C ARG A 68 1.12 -12.98 10.32
N GLU A 69 0.38 -12.27 11.14
CA GLU A 69 0.90 -11.66 12.37
C GLU A 69 1.69 -12.67 13.23
N GLY A 70 2.84 -12.23 13.77
CA GLY A 70 3.76 -13.07 14.51
C GLY A 70 4.65 -14.00 13.66
N MET A 71 4.49 -13.98 12.32
CA MET A 71 5.40 -14.71 11.44
C MET A 71 6.78 -14.04 11.44
N VAL A 72 7.81 -14.83 11.73
CA VAL A 72 9.20 -14.38 11.55
C VAL A 72 9.54 -14.38 10.07
N THR A 73 9.97 -13.23 9.55
CA THR A 73 10.37 -13.07 8.16
C THR A 73 11.82 -12.60 8.06
N GLY A 74 12.39 -12.60 6.86
CA GLY A 74 13.74 -12.07 6.63
C GLY A 74 14.90 -12.92 7.18
N SER A 75 14.65 -14.02 7.88
CA SER A 75 15.66 -14.98 8.30
C SER A 75 15.87 -16.06 7.23
N ARG A 76 17.10 -16.53 7.04
CA ARG A 76 17.41 -17.65 6.12
C ARG A 76 16.71 -18.97 6.50
N THR A 77 16.28 -19.09 7.75
CA THR A 77 15.58 -20.26 8.30
C THR A 77 14.08 -20.05 8.43
N ALA A 78 13.57 -18.84 8.15
CA ALA A 78 12.15 -18.57 8.19
C ALA A 78 11.43 -19.24 7.01
N PRO A 79 10.17 -19.71 7.19
CA PRO A 79 9.39 -20.21 6.06
C PRO A 79 9.17 -19.09 5.05
N PRO A 80 9.09 -19.43 3.74
CA PRO A 80 8.84 -18.43 2.71
C PRO A 80 7.48 -17.77 2.92
N VAL A 81 7.45 -16.44 2.79
CA VAL A 81 6.19 -15.68 2.83
C VAL A 81 5.42 -15.96 1.54
N PRO A 82 4.14 -16.38 1.61
CA PRO A 82 3.33 -16.56 0.42
C PRO A 82 3.25 -15.26 -0.38
N GLY A 83 3.55 -15.33 -1.68
CA GLY A 83 3.55 -14.14 -2.52
C GLY A 83 3.38 -14.45 -3.99
N VAL A 84 3.12 -13.41 -4.77
CA VAL A 84 3.03 -13.42 -6.22
C VAL A 84 3.81 -12.25 -6.80
N VAL A 85 4.29 -12.40 -8.03
CA VAL A 85 4.88 -11.32 -8.81
C VAL A 85 4.05 -11.12 -10.07
N VAL A 86 3.60 -9.90 -10.29
CA VAL A 86 2.95 -9.50 -11.54
C VAL A 86 3.87 -8.53 -12.27
N ARG A 87 4.14 -8.80 -13.54
CA ARG A 87 4.84 -7.89 -14.45
C ARG A 87 3.81 -7.00 -15.14
N GLY A 88 4.15 -5.74 -15.37
CA GLY A 88 3.26 -4.78 -16.00
C GLY A 88 3.99 -3.52 -16.46
N HIS A 89 3.20 -2.57 -16.90
CA HIS A 89 3.66 -1.27 -17.35
C HIS A 89 2.92 -0.17 -16.60
N ALA A 90 3.61 0.93 -16.32
CA ALA A 90 2.98 2.12 -15.77
C ALA A 90 1.87 2.64 -16.70
N GLY A 91 0.70 2.95 -16.15
CA GLY A 91 -0.38 3.58 -16.91
C GLY A 91 -0.10 5.04 -17.27
N GLY A 92 0.80 5.70 -16.53
CA GLY A 92 1.17 7.09 -16.76
C GLY A 92 2.42 7.50 -15.99
N ARG A 93 2.81 8.78 -16.15
CA ARG A 93 3.83 9.38 -15.30
C ARG A 93 3.32 9.56 -13.87
N TYR A 94 4.22 9.65 -12.91
CA TYR A 94 3.85 10.03 -11.55
C TYR A 94 3.38 11.50 -11.50
N VAL A 95 2.19 11.70 -10.98
CA VAL A 95 1.64 13.01 -10.65
C VAL A 95 1.15 12.93 -9.19
N PRO A 96 1.56 13.88 -8.30
CA PRO A 96 1.04 13.93 -6.93
C PRO A 96 -0.49 13.94 -6.92
N GLY A 97 -1.09 13.04 -6.14
CA GLY A 97 -2.55 12.87 -6.09
C GLY A 97 -3.14 11.99 -7.21
N LEU A 98 -2.34 11.48 -8.15
CA LEU A 98 -2.78 10.59 -9.23
C LEU A 98 -1.94 9.30 -9.33
N LEU A 99 -1.42 8.81 -8.19
CA LEU A 99 -0.59 7.61 -8.16
C LEU A 99 -1.31 6.39 -8.76
N ALA A 100 -2.63 6.32 -8.64
CA ALA A 100 -3.42 5.22 -9.19
C ALA A 100 -3.35 5.13 -10.73
N VAL A 101 -3.15 6.25 -11.47
CA VAL A 101 -2.87 6.21 -12.92
C VAL A 101 -1.60 5.39 -13.19
N ARG A 102 -0.56 5.60 -12.39
CA ARG A 102 0.73 4.96 -12.60
C ARG A 102 0.75 3.49 -12.16
N GLU A 103 0.17 3.18 -10.99
CA GLU A 103 0.37 1.91 -10.30
C GLU A 103 -0.91 1.14 -9.98
N GLY A 104 -2.07 1.78 -10.06
CA GLY A 104 -3.32 1.23 -9.52
C GLY A 104 -3.72 -0.10 -10.16
N ALA A 105 -3.81 -0.15 -11.49
CA ALA A 105 -4.27 -1.34 -12.21
C ALA A 105 -3.38 -2.57 -11.93
N MET A 106 -2.05 -2.40 -11.95
CA MET A 106 -1.14 -3.51 -11.68
C MET A 106 -1.14 -3.92 -10.21
N THR A 107 -1.35 -2.98 -9.28
CA THR A 107 -1.47 -3.27 -7.85
C THR A 107 -2.70 -4.12 -7.56
N VAL A 108 -3.86 -3.75 -8.11
CA VAL A 108 -5.10 -4.55 -7.99
C VAL A 108 -4.92 -5.94 -8.59
N LYS A 109 -4.32 -6.03 -9.80
CA LYS A 109 -4.06 -7.32 -10.44
C LYS A 109 -3.19 -8.23 -9.58
N ALA A 110 -2.15 -7.70 -8.94
CA ALA A 110 -1.27 -8.47 -8.07
C ALA A 110 -1.98 -8.93 -6.78
N LEU A 111 -2.78 -8.05 -6.16
CA LEU A 111 -3.55 -8.40 -4.95
C LEU A 111 -4.64 -9.43 -5.26
N ALA A 112 -5.34 -9.32 -6.38
CA ALA A 112 -6.33 -10.31 -6.81
C ALA A 112 -5.68 -11.68 -7.08
N ALA A 113 -4.51 -11.70 -7.72
CA ALA A 113 -3.75 -12.94 -7.93
C ALA A 113 -3.26 -13.56 -6.62
N LEU A 114 -2.87 -12.73 -5.65
CA LEU A 114 -2.51 -13.19 -4.31
C LEU A 114 -3.72 -13.80 -3.59
N GLU A 115 -4.87 -13.10 -3.58
CA GLU A 115 -6.11 -13.58 -2.96
C GLU A 115 -6.56 -14.93 -3.54
N ALA A 116 -6.47 -15.08 -4.87
CA ALA A 116 -6.77 -16.36 -5.53
C ALA A 116 -5.86 -17.52 -5.08
N ARG A 117 -4.64 -17.22 -4.64
CA ARG A 117 -3.64 -18.22 -4.21
C ARG A 117 -3.75 -18.58 -2.72
N VAL A 118 -4.01 -17.59 -1.85
CA VAL A 118 -3.89 -17.77 -0.40
C VAL A 118 -5.20 -17.52 0.36
N GLY A 119 -6.25 -17.11 -0.33
CA GLY A 119 -7.51 -16.66 0.26
C GLY A 119 -7.52 -15.17 0.57
N ARG A 120 -8.71 -14.69 1.01
CA ARG A 120 -8.92 -13.27 1.30
C ARG A 120 -8.14 -12.83 2.54
N PRO A 121 -7.36 -11.75 2.46
CA PRO A 121 -6.70 -11.17 3.62
C PRO A 121 -7.71 -10.41 4.50
N ASP A 122 -7.38 -10.24 5.77
CA ASP A 122 -8.17 -9.42 6.70
C ASP A 122 -8.05 -7.93 6.36
N VAL A 123 -6.84 -7.50 5.96
CA VAL A 123 -6.54 -6.12 5.57
C VAL A 123 -5.40 -6.06 4.57
N VAL A 124 -5.41 -5.04 3.71
CA VAL A 124 -4.33 -4.76 2.75
C VAL A 124 -3.56 -3.51 3.17
N MET A 125 -2.24 -3.59 3.18
CA MET A 125 -1.33 -2.49 3.49
C MET A 125 -0.58 -2.04 2.22
N LEU A 126 -0.58 -0.73 1.94
CA LEU A 126 0.03 -0.16 0.75
C LEU A 126 1.03 0.96 1.08
N ASP A 127 2.12 1.05 0.33
CA ASP A 127 3.06 2.20 0.36
C ASP A 127 2.43 3.40 -0.37
N ALA A 128 1.36 3.94 0.21
CA ALA A 128 0.54 4.96 -0.42
C ALA A 128 -0.27 5.74 0.62
N THR A 129 -0.76 6.92 0.20
CA THR A 129 -1.70 7.72 0.99
C THR A 129 -3.10 7.11 1.01
N GLY A 130 -3.85 7.48 2.03
CA GLY A 130 -5.24 7.10 2.22
C GLY A 130 -6.19 8.31 2.17
N ARG A 131 -6.91 8.57 3.28
CA ARG A 131 -7.87 9.68 3.39
C ARG A 131 -7.22 11.04 3.60
N ASP A 132 -5.93 11.13 3.84
CA ASP A 132 -5.15 12.38 3.84
C ASP A 132 -4.92 12.96 2.42
N HIS A 133 -5.37 12.26 1.40
CA HIS A 133 -5.33 12.71 0.02
C HIS A 133 -6.23 13.94 -0.21
N PRO A 134 -5.89 14.91 -1.11
CA PRO A 134 -6.72 16.10 -1.38
C PRO A 134 -8.18 15.78 -1.70
N ARG A 135 -8.44 14.71 -2.44
CA ARG A 135 -9.78 14.18 -2.75
C ARG A 135 -10.25 13.08 -1.80
N ARG A 136 -9.62 12.94 -0.62
CA ARG A 136 -9.94 11.90 0.38
C ARG A 136 -9.87 10.46 -0.17
N CYS A 137 -9.23 10.26 -1.31
CA CYS A 137 -9.12 8.99 -2.00
C CYS A 137 -7.72 8.80 -2.59
N GLY A 138 -6.72 8.54 -1.72
CA GLY A 138 -5.41 8.07 -2.13
C GLY A 138 -5.46 6.63 -2.64
N LEU A 139 -4.35 6.10 -3.12
CA LEU A 139 -4.28 4.75 -3.70
C LEU A 139 -4.78 3.69 -2.70
N ALA A 140 -4.51 3.83 -1.39
CA ALA A 140 -4.99 2.86 -0.40
C ALA A 140 -6.52 2.83 -0.32
N VAL A 141 -7.20 3.98 -0.33
CA VAL A 141 -8.67 4.03 -0.38
C VAL A 141 -9.20 3.44 -1.68
N HIS A 142 -8.59 3.81 -2.81
CA HIS A 142 -9.06 3.42 -4.12
C HIS A 142 -8.95 1.91 -4.37
N VAL A 143 -7.79 1.31 -4.05
CA VAL A 143 -7.58 -0.14 -4.15
C VAL A 143 -8.55 -0.89 -3.23
N GLY A 144 -8.74 -0.41 -2.00
CA GLY A 144 -9.67 -1.02 -1.06
C GLY A 144 -11.12 -0.97 -1.54
N TRP A 145 -11.52 0.14 -2.17
CA TRP A 145 -12.85 0.27 -2.78
C TRP A 145 -13.06 -0.70 -3.96
N VAL A 146 -12.05 -0.84 -4.85
CA VAL A 146 -12.12 -1.76 -5.99
C VAL A 146 -12.19 -3.23 -5.55
N LEU A 147 -11.37 -3.63 -4.58
CA LEU A 147 -11.31 -5.01 -4.08
C LEU A 147 -12.33 -5.30 -2.97
N ASP A 148 -13.04 -4.27 -2.50
CA ASP A 148 -13.94 -4.30 -1.33
C ASP A 148 -13.29 -4.96 -0.10
N VAL A 149 -12.03 -4.62 0.20
CA VAL A 149 -11.25 -5.13 1.32
C VAL A 149 -10.79 -3.98 2.21
N PRO A 150 -10.75 -4.13 3.55
CA PRO A 150 -10.16 -3.13 4.43
C PRO A 150 -8.73 -2.80 4.01
N THR A 151 -8.38 -1.50 3.97
CA THR A 151 -7.02 -1.09 3.59
C THR A 151 -6.46 -0.05 4.53
N ILE A 152 -5.14 -0.02 4.65
CA ILE A 152 -4.39 1.06 5.26
C ILE A 152 -3.25 1.50 4.33
N GLY A 153 -2.84 2.76 4.45
CA GLY A 153 -1.63 3.25 3.82
C GLY A 153 -0.50 3.43 4.84
N VAL A 154 0.74 3.27 4.41
CA VAL A 154 1.91 3.62 5.22
C VAL A 154 2.93 4.32 4.34
N THR A 155 3.33 5.54 4.72
CA THR A 155 4.34 6.31 3.98
C THR A 155 5.40 6.89 4.92
N HIS A 156 6.45 7.43 4.36
CA HIS A 156 7.50 8.10 5.14
C HIS A 156 7.33 9.62 5.19
N ARG A 157 6.38 10.18 4.45
CA ARG A 157 6.13 11.63 4.30
C ARG A 157 4.65 11.86 3.99
N LEU A 158 4.17 13.04 4.35
CA LEU A 158 2.86 13.53 3.93
C LEU A 158 2.86 13.89 2.44
N LEU A 159 1.70 13.74 1.80
CA LEU A 159 1.51 14.15 0.40
C LEU A 159 1.34 15.67 0.29
N THR A 160 0.51 16.24 1.16
CA THR A 160 0.01 17.62 1.05
C THR A 160 0.75 18.62 1.92
N ASP A 161 1.43 18.20 2.97
CA ASP A 161 2.15 19.07 3.92
C ASP A 161 3.57 18.51 4.11
N ARG A 162 4.36 18.60 3.05
CA ARG A 162 5.69 17.98 3.00
C ARG A 162 6.70 18.64 3.92
N ASP A 163 6.47 19.90 4.25
CA ASP A 163 7.35 20.71 5.09
C ASP A 163 6.94 20.66 6.57
N ARG A 164 5.84 19.99 6.90
CA ARG A 164 5.42 19.79 8.27
C ARG A 164 6.52 19.07 9.05
N PRO A 165 6.96 19.62 10.19
CA PRO A 165 7.96 18.97 11.03
C PRO A 165 7.52 17.56 11.43
N VAL A 166 8.44 16.62 11.33
CA VAL A 166 8.20 15.26 11.84
C VAL A 166 8.21 15.31 13.37
N PRO A 167 7.17 14.85 14.05
CA PRO A 167 7.11 14.91 15.51
C PRO A 167 8.22 14.06 16.15
N ALA A 168 8.66 14.46 17.33
CA ALA A 168 9.69 13.77 18.09
C ALA A 168 9.10 12.56 18.83
N LEU A 169 8.72 11.53 18.08
CA LEU A 169 8.24 10.26 18.61
C LEU A 169 9.41 9.26 18.56
N ASP A 170 9.83 8.76 19.70
CA ASP A 170 11.02 7.90 19.85
C ASP A 170 10.73 6.51 20.45
N ARG A 171 9.51 6.32 20.99
CA ARG A 171 9.09 5.03 21.57
C ARG A 171 8.00 4.40 20.73
N ARG A 172 8.13 3.10 20.54
CA ARG A 172 7.12 2.29 19.86
C ARG A 172 5.73 2.47 20.49
N GLY A 173 4.73 2.69 19.65
CA GLY A 173 3.34 2.93 20.06
C GLY A 173 2.98 4.41 20.25
N GLN A 174 3.95 5.32 20.35
CA GLN A 174 3.64 6.75 20.30
C GLN A 174 3.04 7.11 18.95
N ALA A 175 1.95 7.88 18.98
CA ALA A 175 1.25 8.33 17.77
C ALA A 175 0.75 9.77 17.93
N GLU A 176 0.80 10.53 16.84
CA GLU A 176 0.26 11.89 16.74
C GLU A 176 -0.71 11.97 15.56
N PRO A 177 -2.02 12.26 15.80
CA PRO A 177 -3.01 12.29 14.74
C PRO A 177 -2.79 13.46 13.78
N ILE A 178 -3.13 13.23 12.51
CA ILE A 178 -3.16 14.22 11.45
C ILE A 178 -4.61 14.45 11.08
N ASN A 179 -5.08 15.67 11.35
CA ASN A 179 -6.45 16.06 11.08
C ASN A 179 -6.52 16.95 9.84
N ILE A 180 -7.56 16.75 9.04
CA ILE A 180 -7.95 17.63 7.93
C ILE A 180 -9.44 17.90 8.05
N ASP A 181 -9.83 19.17 8.07
CA ASP A 181 -11.23 19.62 8.25
C ASP A 181 -11.89 19.02 9.51
N GLY A 182 -11.13 18.88 10.61
CA GLY A 182 -11.61 18.33 11.88
C GLY A 182 -11.71 16.78 11.92
N GLU A 183 -11.44 16.07 10.83
CA GLU A 183 -11.44 14.62 10.76
C GLU A 183 -10.00 14.08 10.88
N ALA A 184 -9.77 13.09 11.75
CA ALA A 184 -8.51 12.35 11.79
C ALA A 184 -8.42 11.44 10.56
N VAL A 185 -7.42 11.65 9.71
CA VAL A 185 -7.25 10.95 8.42
C VAL A 185 -6.00 10.09 8.35
N ALA A 186 -5.02 10.38 9.20
CA ALA A 186 -3.76 9.68 9.32
C ALA A 186 -3.14 9.93 10.71
N ALA A 187 -2.02 9.28 11.01
CA ALA A 187 -1.21 9.58 12.17
C ALA A 187 0.28 9.38 11.87
N TRP A 188 1.12 10.20 12.49
CA TRP A 188 2.52 9.84 12.70
C TRP A 188 2.59 8.75 13.76
N VAL A 189 3.37 7.70 13.51
CA VAL A 189 3.49 6.55 14.42
C VAL A 189 4.95 6.12 14.53
N CYS A 190 5.46 6.00 15.75
CA CYS A 190 6.72 5.35 16.03
C CYS A 190 6.47 3.83 16.11
N THR A 191 6.90 3.11 15.11
CA THR A 191 6.69 1.65 14.96
C THR A 191 7.77 0.80 15.63
N ALA A 192 8.93 1.38 15.93
CA ALA A 192 10.04 0.73 16.64
C ALA A 192 10.80 1.78 17.45
N ASP A 193 11.32 1.38 18.62
CA ASP A 193 12.05 2.29 19.51
C ASP A 193 13.25 2.94 18.80
N GLY A 194 13.40 4.24 18.95
CA GLY A 194 14.46 5.04 18.34
C GLY A 194 14.35 5.21 16.82
N ALA A 195 13.32 4.64 16.18
CA ALA A 195 13.10 4.81 14.75
C ALA A 195 12.35 6.13 14.46
N ARG A 196 12.65 6.75 13.31
CA ARG A 196 11.86 7.90 12.84
C ARG A 196 10.42 7.44 12.56
N PRO A 197 9.38 8.23 12.95
CA PRO A 197 8.00 7.86 12.71
C PRO A 197 7.69 7.63 11.23
N VAL A 198 6.70 6.79 10.96
CA VAL A 198 6.02 6.65 9.67
C VAL A 198 4.69 7.39 9.73
N VAL A 199 4.11 7.69 8.58
CA VAL A 199 2.72 8.14 8.49
C VAL A 199 1.85 6.94 8.18
N VAL A 200 0.86 6.68 9.02
CA VAL A 200 -0.12 5.62 8.83
C VAL A 200 -1.46 6.26 8.47
N HIS A 201 -2.07 5.83 7.38
CA HIS A 201 -3.23 6.47 6.79
C HIS A 201 -4.46 5.58 6.88
N ALA A 202 -5.59 6.15 7.29
CA ALA A 202 -6.89 5.50 7.12
C ALA A 202 -7.15 5.25 5.62
N GLY A 203 -7.58 4.05 5.29
CA GLY A 203 -7.89 3.63 3.92
C GLY A 203 -9.38 3.38 3.71
N TRP A 204 -9.72 2.34 2.97
CA TRP A 204 -11.09 1.88 2.77
C TRP A 204 -11.54 1.02 3.95
N ARG A 205 -12.72 1.27 4.48
CA ARG A 205 -13.29 0.53 5.64
C ARG A 205 -12.37 0.48 6.86
N THR A 206 -11.52 1.51 7.06
CA THR A 206 -10.67 1.66 8.23
C THR A 206 -10.71 3.11 8.71
N ASP A 207 -10.48 3.30 10.00
CA ASP A 207 -10.18 4.59 10.62
C ASP A 207 -8.70 4.65 11.05
N VAL A 208 -8.28 5.80 11.59
CA VAL A 208 -6.88 6.01 11.99
C VAL A 208 -6.49 5.08 13.14
N GLY A 209 -7.40 4.81 14.08
CA GLY A 209 -7.13 3.89 15.19
C GLY A 209 -6.82 2.47 14.69
N VAL A 210 -7.65 1.95 13.78
CA VAL A 210 -7.43 0.66 13.13
C VAL A 210 -6.13 0.66 12.33
N ALA A 211 -5.85 1.73 11.58
CA ALA A 211 -4.63 1.81 10.79
C ALA A 211 -3.36 1.79 11.67
N VAL A 212 -3.37 2.51 12.79
CA VAL A 212 -2.28 2.52 13.79
C VAL A 212 -2.12 1.12 14.41
N GLU A 213 -3.22 0.49 14.83
CA GLU A 213 -3.20 -0.85 15.41
C GLU A 213 -2.56 -1.87 14.46
N VAL A 214 -3.03 -1.94 13.21
CA VAL A 214 -2.50 -2.88 12.20
C VAL A 214 -1.02 -2.61 11.93
N ALA A 215 -0.61 -1.35 11.80
CA ALA A 215 0.80 -1.00 11.59
C ALA A 215 1.68 -1.44 12.75
N LEU A 216 1.24 -1.26 14.00
CA LEU A 216 1.97 -1.70 15.19
C LEU A 216 1.99 -3.23 15.32
N ARG A 217 0.88 -3.93 15.07
CA ARG A 217 0.82 -5.40 15.11
C ARG A 217 1.73 -6.07 14.08
N THR A 218 2.06 -5.37 13.00
CA THR A 218 2.92 -5.88 11.91
C THR A 218 4.32 -5.25 11.90
N SER A 219 4.69 -4.51 12.94
CA SER A 219 6.02 -3.94 13.14
C SER A 219 6.60 -4.42 14.46
N ASP A 220 7.90 -4.66 14.49
CA ASP A 220 8.60 -5.04 15.73
C ASP A 220 9.84 -4.15 15.94
N VAL A 221 10.98 -4.56 15.39
CA VAL A 221 12.29 -3.92 15.62
C VAL A 221 12.69 -2.94 14.52
N VAL A 222 11.88 -2.78 13.48
CA VAL A 222 12.19 -1.93 12.34
C VAL A 222 11.06 -0.99 12.00
N ARG A 223 11.45 0.17 11.44
CA ARG A 223 10.55 1.27 11.09
C ARG A 223 9.39 0.89 10.15
N THR A 224 9.68 0.13 9.11
CA THR A 224 8.67 -0.21 8.09
C THR A 224 7.99 -1.52 8.46
N PRO A 225 6.65 -1.58 8.50
CA PRO A 225 5.91 -2.80 8.77
C PRO A 225 6.34 -3.97 7.86
N GLU A 226 6.35 -5.15 8.43
CA GLU A 226 6.88 -6.36 7.80
C GLU A 226 6.22 -6.70 6.45
N PRO A 227 4.88 -6.61 6.29
CA PRO A 227 4.24 -6.91 5.02
C PRO A 227 4.78 -6.04 3.86
N LEU A 228 5.01 -4.74 4.11
CA LEU A 228 5.58 -3.84 3.10
C LEU A 228 7.05 -4.15 2.79
N ARG A 229 7.82 -4.56 3.80
CA ARG A 229 9.23 -4.96 3.59
C ARG A 229 9.33 -6.17 2.68
N GLU A 230 8.50 -7.19 2.94
CA GLU A 230 8.46 -8.42 2.15
C GLU A 230 7.95 -8.18 0.73
N ALA A 231 6.88 -7.39 0.54
CA ALA A 231 6.40 -7.01 -0.79
C ALA A 231 7.49 -6.27 -1.58
N ARG A 232 8.20 -5.34 -0.93
CA ARG A 232 9.32 -4.59 -1.53
C ARG A 232 10.48 -5.50 -1.89
N ARG A 233 10.84 -6.45 -1.03
CA ARG A 233 11.89 -7.43 -1.28
C ARG A 233 11.54 -8.26 -2.51
N LEU A 234 10.34 -8.85 -2.54
CA LEU A 234 9.87 -9.69 -3.64
C LEU A 234 9.86 -8.96 -4.99
N ALA A 235 9.33 -7.71 -5.02
CA ALA A 235 9.30 -6.90 -6.25
C ALA A 235 10.71 -6.58 -6.77
N ARG A 236 11.64 -6.22 -5.87
CA ARG A 236 13.01 -5.89 -6.24
C ARG A 236 13.82 -7.09 -6.69
N GLU A 237 13.64 -8.25 -6.07
CA GLU A 237 14.26 -9.50 -6.50
C GLU A 237 13.78 -9.90 -7.89
N ALA A 238 12.46 -9.88 -8.13
CA ALA A 238 11.90 -10.15 -9.45
C ALA A 238 12.43 -9.20 -10.52
N ARG A 239 12.56 -7.91 -10.20
CA ARG A 239 13.19 -6.93 -11.09
C ARG A 239 14.64 -7.25 -11.38
N SER A 240 15.44 -7.65 -10.38
CA SER A 240 16.86 -7.96 -10.57
C SER A 240 17.08 -9.21 -11.40
N MET A 241 16.22 -10.21 -11.24
CA MET A 241 16.27 -11.46 -12.03
C MET A 241 15.88 -11.24 -13.49
N ALA A 242 15.08 -10.23 -13.79
CA ALA A 242 14.63 -9.93 -15.16
C ALA A 242 15.67 -9.15 -16.01
N GLY A 243 16.86 -8.90 -15.49
CA GLY A 243 17.95 -8.19 -16.20
C GLY A 243 18.45 -8.85 -17.48
N GLY A 244 17.92 -10.03 -17.88
CA GLY A 244 18.31 -10.79 -19.07
C GLY A 244 17.25 -10.92 -20.17
N GLY A 245 16.03 -10.48 -19.97
CA GLY A 245 14.95 -10.57 -20.96
C GLY A 245 13.60 -10.13 -20.37
N TRP A 246 12.87 -9.34 -21.09
CA TRP A 246 11.52 -8.92 -20.77
C TRP A 246 10.55 -9.47 -21.81
N ASP A 247 9.82 -10.49 -21.48
CA ASP A 247 8.89 -11.17 -22.41
C ASP A 247 7.41 -10.84 -22.12
N GLY A 248 7.11 -9.80 -21.33
CA GLY A 248 5.75 -9.27 -21.13
C GLY A 248 4.77 -10.17 -20.35
N TYR A 249 4.89 -11.48 -20.45
CA TYR A 249 4.04 -12.47 -19.78
C TYR A 249 4.89 -13.68 -19.33
N GLY A 250 5.21 -13.72 -18.05
CA GLY A 250 5.76 -14.92 -17.42
C GLY A 250 4.82 -15.44 -16.33
N PRO A 251 4.78 -16.76 -16.06
CA PRO A 251 3.98 -17.31 -14.99
C PRO A 251 4.39 -16.73 -13.64
N ALA A 252 3.41 -16.57 -12.75
CA ALA A 252 3.67 -16.26 -11.34
C ALA A 252 4.52 -17.39 -10.73
N LEU A 253 5.61 -17.04 -10.06
CA LEU A 253 6.41 -17.97 -9.23
C LEU A 253 5.71 -18.26 -7.94
#